data_1eb19d9341746872efd6994566814b79
#
_entry.id   1eb19d9341746872efd6994566814b79
#
_cell.length_a   1.000
_cell.length_b   1.000
_cell.length_c   1.000
_cell.angle_alpha   90.00
_cell.angle_beta   90.00
_cell.angle_gamma   90.00
#
_symmetry.space_group_name_H-M   'P 1'
#
loop_
_entity.id
_entity.type
_entity.pdbx_description
1 polymer ?
#
loop_
_entity_poly.entity_id
_entity_poly.type
_entity_poly.pdbx_seq_one_letter_code
_entity_poly.pdbx_strand_id
1 'polypeptide(L)'
;MRDFGGIVELTPARSVRPATAEDVVAAVRDAAARDLDLVPRGLGHSTHGQSLTTGVSLDLRGLAGVHEVGADHAVVGAGASWREVLAATLPLGLTPPVLTDHLDVTVGGTISAGGIGGTSHLHGTQAENVLALDVVAGGRLVTCSPGVRPELFDAVRGGIGRHGVITGATLRLIPAPERVLSCTIPCRDAADLLRVQRETRAEHISGQVKPSEQGWAFEAKAVLYGDGREPPPGTTEVEELPYAGFCDRLRPDVEELITLGEWARPHPWGMVFLPGPGAAAVIESTLATMTTADLGLSGVILVKALRVGHVPMLAVPDDPVLLSVLRTASPGCASVAEMLAANGALLDRAAAAGGTRYAVDSVPPPTG
;
A
#
# COMPACT_ATOMS: atom_id res chain seq x y z
N MET A 1 -0.78 -14.26 -17.47
CA MET A 1 -0.21 -13.65 -16.24
C MET A 1 -1.31 -13.35 -15.25
N ARG A 2 -1.04 -13.50 -13.96
CA ARG A 2 -1.92 -13.06 -12.86
C ARG A 2 -1.16 -12.05 -11.99
N ASP A 3 -1.89 -11.17 -11.34
CA ASP A 3 -1.39 -10.37 -10.22
C ASP A 3 -1.67 -11.09 -8.87
N PHE A 4 -1.30 -10.44 -7.75
CA PHE A 4 -1.54 -10.98 -6.42
C PHE A 4 -3.03 -11.22 -6.13
N GLY A 5 -3.90 -10.34 -6.64
CA GLY A 5 -5.35 -10.52 -6.50
C GLY A 5 -5.88 -11.84 -7.05
N GLY A 6 -5.21 -12.43 -8.05
CA GLY A 6 -5.54 -13.72 -8.62
C GLY A 6 -6.91 -13.82 -9.30
N ILE A 7 -7.56 -12.66 -9.52
CA ILE A 7 -8.94 -12.55 -10.03
C ILE A 7 -8.93 -12.37 -11.54
N VAL A 8 -8.01 -11.56 -12.05
CA VAL A 8 -7.85 -11.26 -13.47
C VAL A 8 -6.66 -12.03 -14.02
N GLU A 9 -6.83 -12.63 -15.19
CA GLU A 9 -5.75 -13.27 -15.92
C GLU A 9 -5.69 -12.72 -17.35
N LEU A 10 -4.55 -12.14 -17.73
CA LEU A 10 -4.30 -11.64 -19.07
C LEU A 10 -3.01 -12.24 -19.62
N THR A 11 -2.97 -12.43 -20.94
CA THR A 11 -1.76 -12.85 -21.65
C THR A 11 -1.23 -11.67 -22.43
N PRO A 12 -0.08 -11.07 -22.08
CA PRO A 12 0.48 -9.99 -22.84
C PRO A 12 0.98 -10.49 -24.20
N ALA A 13 0.82 -9.66 -25.23
CA ALA A 13 1.41 -9.92 -26.56
C ALA A 13 2.94 -9.97 -26.47
N ARG A 14 3.52 -9.19 -25.54
CA ARG A 14 4.97 -9.16 -25.29
C ARG A 14 5.28 -8.87 -23.82
N SER A 15 6.33 -9.52 -23.30
CA SER A 15 6.92 -9.19 -22.00
C SER A 15 8.35 -8.69 -22.20
N VAL A 16 8.69 -7.57 -21.61
CA VAL A 16 10.02 -6.95 -21.66
C VAL A 16 10.52 -6.73 -20.25
N ARG A 17 11.77 -7.09 -19.97
CA ARG A 17 12.44 -6.81 -18.70
C ARG A 17 13.64 -5.91 -18.98
N PRO A 18 13.49 -4.58 -18.83
CA PRO A 18 14.55 -3.63 -19.07
C PRO A 18 15.65 -3.75 -18.01
N ALA A 19 16.90 -3.56 -18.41
CA ALA A 19 18.04 -3.47 -17.50
C ALA A 19 18.46 -2.00 -17.24
N THR A 20 18.06 -1.09 -18.13
CA THR A 20 18.36 0.35 -18.07
C THR A 20 17.12 1.19 -18.32
N ALA A 21 17.17 2.48 -17.96
CA ALA A 21 16.10 3.42 -18.29
C ALA A 21 15.96 3.64 -19.81
N GLU A 22 17.05 3.51 -20.57
CA GLU A 22 17.08 3.59 -22.03
C GLU A 22 16.33 2.42 -22.66
N ASP A 23 16.40 1.21 -22.07
CA ASP A 23 15.59 0.07 -22.51
C ASP A 23 14.11 0.34 -22.32
N VAL A 24 13.72 1.04 -21.23
CA VAL A 24 12.33 1.48 -21.01
C VAL A 24 11.90 2.47 -22.08
N VAL A 25 12.75 3.46 -22.43
CA VAL A 25 12.50 4.40 -23.52
C VAL A 25 12.27 3.65 -24.84
N ALA A 26 13.13 2.67 -25.15
CA ALA A 26 12.99 1.86 -26.35
C ALA A 26 11.68 1.05 -26.36
N ALA A 27 11.32 0.42 -25.22
CA ALA A 27 10.08 -0.35 -25.09
C ALA A 27 8.82 0.53 -25.24
N VAL A 28 8.82 1.73 -24.63
CA VAL A 28 7.69 2.69 -24.74
C VAL A 28 7.51 3.16 -26.19
N ARG A 29 8.61 3.45 -26.90
CA ARG A 29 8.56 3.87 -28.31
C ARG A 29 8.10 2.72 -29.22
N ASP A 30 8.59 1.51 -29.00
CA ASP A 30 8.18 0.34 -29.79
C ASP A 30 6.70 0.01 -29.59
N ALA A 31 6.20 0.06 -28.34
CA ALA A 31 4.80 -0.14 -28.03
C ALA A 31 3.92 0.91 -28.73
N ALA A 32 4.30 2.19 -28.63
CA ALA A 32 3.57 3.28 -29.31
C ALA A 32 3.57 3.14 -30.83
N ALA A 33 4.70 2.75 -31.45
CA ALA A 33 4.78 2.53 -32.89
C ALA A 33 3.92 1.36 -33.39
N ARG A 34 3.53 0.45 -32.51
CA ARG A 34 2.68 -0.73 -32.79
C ARG A 34 1.25 -0.57 -32.32
N ASP A 35 0.88 0.58 -31.77
CA ASP A 35 -0.42 0.85 -31.15
C ASP A 35 -0.78 -0.18 -30.06
N LEU A 36 0.22 -0.52 -29.23
CA LEU A 36 0.07 -1.44 -28.11
C LEU A 36 0.09 -0.69 -26.79
N ASP A 37 -0.85 -1.04 -25.90
CA ASP A 37 -0.79 -0.62 -24.51
C ASP A 37 0.48 -1.16 -23.85
N LEU A 38 1.13 -0.32 -23.03
CA LEU A 38 2.27 -0.73 -22.21
C LEU A 38 1.94 -0.50 -20.75
N VAL A 39 2.08 -1.55 -19.93
CA VAL A 39 1.82 -1.50 -18.49
C VAL A 39 3.07 -1.88 -17.71
N PRO A 40 3.59 -0.98 -16.85
CA PRO A 40 4.69 -1.30 -15.95
C PRO A 40 4.23 -2.22 -14.83
N ARG A 41 5.10 -3.18 -14.48
CA ARG A 41 4.86 -4.17 -13.43
C ARG A 41 6.10 -4.32 -12.56
N GLY A 42 5.93 -4.16 -11.24
CA GLY A 42 6.92 -4.53 -10.23
C GLY A 42 6.78 -6.02 -9.83
N LEU A 43 6.61 -6.27 -8.53
CA LEU A 43 6.37 -7.62 -8.00
C LEU A 43 4.94 -8.14 -8.25
N GLY A 44 4.07 -7.30 -8.84
CA GLY A 44 2.73 -7.72 -9.24
C GLY A 44 1.74 -7.82 -8.09
N HIS A 45 1.90 -7.01 -7.06
CA HIS A 45 1.05 -7.00 -5.87
C HIS A 45 -0.25 -6.19 -6.03
N SER A 46 -0.68 -5.92 -7.27
CA SER A 46 -2.01 -5.38 -7.58
C SER A 46 -3.08 -6.44 -7.36
N THR A 47 -4.34 -6.02 -7.16
CA THR A 47 -5.39 -6.95 -6.74
C THR A 47 -6.51 -7.16 -7.75
N HIS A 48 -6.56 -6.35 -8.83
CA HIS A 48 -7.59 -6.49 -9.86
C HIS A 48 -7.09 -6.12 -11.27
N GLY A 49 -5.92 -6.63 -11.64
CA GLY A 49 -5.39 -6.46 -12.98
C GLY A 49 -4.71 -5.13 -13.27
N GLN A 50 -4.52 -4.22 -12.28
CA GLN A 50 -3.91 -2.90 -12.50
C GLN A 50 -2.48 -2.98 -13.09
N SER A 51 -1.78 -4.10 -12.88
CA SER A 51 -0.44 -4.36 -13.42
C SER A 51 -0.45 -5.35 -14.61
N LEU A 52 -1.61 -5.61 -15.20
CA LEU A 52 -1.79 -6.56 -16.29
C LEU A 52 -2.21 -5.85 -17.58
N THR A 53 -1.86 -6.44 -18.73
CA THR A 53 -2.23 -5.95 -20.06
C THR A 53 -2.26 -7.08 -21.06
N THR A 54 -2.99 -6.90 -22.16
CA THR A 54 -2.88 -7.73 -23.37
C THR A 54 -1.81 -7.22 -24.34
N GLY A 55 -1.28 -6.00 -24.13
CA GLY A 55 -0.22 -5.37 -24.93
C GLY A 55 1.18 -5.75 -24.44
N VAL A 56 1.96 -4.77 -24.02
CA VAL A 56 3.35 -4.94 -23.55
C VAL A 56 3.39 -4.89 -22.03
N SER A 57 3.74 -6.00 -21.39
CA SER A 57 4.06 -6.04 -19.95
C SER A 57 5.52 -5.69 -19.73
N LEU A 58 5.78 -4.61 -18.98
CA LEU A 58 7.12 -4.11 -18.69
C LEU A 58 7.54 -4.49 -17.26
N ASP A 59 8.36 -5.54 -17.13
CA ASP A 59 8.84 -6.04 -15.84
C ASP A 59 9.98 -5.18 -15.29
N LEU A 60 9.65 -4.23 -14.43
CA LEU A 60 10.62 -3.29 -13.88
C LEU A 60 11.56 -3.86 -12.81
N ARG A 61 11.44 -5.12 -12.44
CA ARG A 61 12.39 -5.78 -11.52
C ARG A 61 13.83 -5.83 -12.08
N GLY A 62 14.00 -5.56 -13.37
CA GLY A 62 15.33 -5.36 -13.97
C GLY A 62 16.00 -4.04 -13.56
N LEU A 63 15.22 -3.05 -13.09
CA LEU A 63 15.69 -1.77 -12.58
C LEU A 63 15.71 -1.76 -11.04
N ALA A 64 16.16 -2.84 -10.41
CA ALA A 64 16.30 -2.96 -8.96
C ALA A 64 17.63 -2.34 -8.49
N GLY A 65 17.74 -2.21 -7.15
CA GLY A 65 18.98 -1.83 -6.47
C GLY A 65 18.92 -0.46 -5.81
N VAL A 66 19.76 -0.30 -4.78
CA VAL A 66 20.03 0.96 -4.09
C VAL A 66 21.37 1.45 -4.60
N HIS A 67 21.37 2.59 -5.29
CA HIS A 67 22.55 3.11 -5.99
C HIS A 67 23.39 4.02 -5.11
N GLU A 68 22.72 4.75 -4.20
CA GLU A 68 23.35 5.69 -3.28
C GLU A 68 22.54 5.79 -1.99
N VAL A 69 23.21 5.92 -0.85
CA VAL A 69 22.60 6.29 0.42
C VAL A 69 23.36 7.48 0.98
N GLY A 70 22.72 8.64 0.97
CA GLY A 70 23.20 9.89 1.56
C GLY A 70 22.76 10.02 3.02
N ALA A 71 23.01 11.18 3.62
CA ALA A 71 22.67 11.45 5.02
C ALA A 71 21.15 11.55 5.29
N ASP A 72 20.36 11.93 4.27
CA ASP A 72 18.92 12.19 4.37
C ASP A 72 18.12 11.66 3.18
N HIS A 73 18.76 10.93 2.29
CA HIS A 73 18.13 10.40 1.09
C HIS A 73 18.78 9.09 0.61
N ALA A 74 18.05 8.36 -0.24
CA ALA A 74 18.57 7.24 -1.01
C ALA A 74 18.14 7.35 -2.47
N VAL A 75 19.06 7.04 -3.41
CA VAL A 75 18.78 6.91 -4.84
C VAL A 75 18.60 5.45 -5.16
N VAL A 76 17.43 5.09 -5.69
CA VAL A 76 17.03 3.70 -5.89
C VAL A 76 16.41 3.48 -7.26
N GLY A 77 16.58 2.29 -7.81
CA GLY A 77 15.82 1.86 -8.99
C GLY A 77 14.35 1.60 -8.61
N ALA A 78 13.43 1.89 -9.53
CA ALA A 78 11.99 1.71 -9.30
C ALA A 78 11.58 0.26 -9.03
N GLY A 79 12.37 -0.71 -9.53
CA GLY A 79 12.18 -2.14 -9.30
C GLY A 79 12.74 -2.66 -7.97
N ALA A 80 13.46 -1.84 -7.19
CA ALA A 80 13.91 -2.21 -5.86
C ALA A 80 12.72 -2.44 -4.94
N SER A 81 12.79 -3.47 -4.09
CA SER A 81 11.82 -3.69 -3.02
C SER A 81 12.12 -2.80 -1.82
N TRP A 82 11.10 -2.50 -1.00
CA TRP A 82 11.32 -1.79 0.27
C TRP A 82 12.21 -2.57 1.24
N ARG A 83 12.23 -3.89 1.12
CA ARG A 83 13.17 -4.77 1.84
C ARG A 83 14.62 -4.47 1.46
N GLU A 84 14.92 -4.34 0.17
CA GLU A 84 16.27 -3.98 -0.30
C GLU A 84 16.66 -2.58 0.14
N VAL A 85 15.72 -1.63 0.11
CA VAL A 85 15.96 -0.27 0.61
C VAL A 85 16.32 -0.30 2.11
N LEU A 86 15.53 -0.99 2.95
CA LEU A 86 15.82 -1.12 4.37
C LEU A 86 17.16 -1.82 4.63
N ALA A 87 17.46 -2.90 3.90
CA ALA A 87 18.73 -3.62 4.05
C ALA A 87 19.94 -2.72 3.77
N ALA A 88 19.81 -1.72 2.89
CA ALA A 88 20.87 -0.77 2.57
C ALA A 88 20.92 0.41 3.55
N THR A 89 19.80 0.84 4.11
CA THR A 89 19.73 2.09 4.92
C THR A 89 19.86 1.83 6.42
N LEU A 90 19.29 0.75 6.96
CA LEU A 90 19.34 0.43 8.39
C LEU A 90 20.76 0.30 8.98
N PRO A 91 21.76 -0.30 8.30
CA PRO A 91 23.13 -0.34 8.79
C PRO A 91 23.77 1.04 8.97
N LEU A 92 23.19 2.06 8.32
CA LEU A 92 23.62 3.47 8.44
C LEU A 92 22.75 4.26 9.43
N GLY A 93 21.87 3.59 10.18
CA GLY A 93 20.96 4.23 11.13
C GLY A 93 19.83 5.04 10.46
N LEU A 94 19.47 4.72 9.22
CA LEU A 94 18.50 5.46 8.42
C LEU A 94 17.34 4.55 7.97
N THR A 95 16.16 5.17 7.80
CA THR A 95 14.94 4.49 7.31
C THR A 95 14.08 5.44 6.48
N PRO A 96 13.30 4.93 5.50
CA PRO A 96 12.22 5.71 4.90
C PRO A 96 11.18 6.13 5.96
N PRO A 97 10.62 7.35 5.89
CA PRO A 97 9.61 7.82 6.85
C PRO A 97 8.33 6.99 6.85
N VAL A 98 7.99 6.40 5.71
CA VAL A 98 6.78 5.58 5.53
C VAL A 98 7.14 4.26 4.87
N LEU A 99 6.75 3.16 5.50
CA LEU A 99 6.83 1.81 4.96
C LEU A 99 5.44 1.19 4.94
N THR A 100 5.15 0.44 3.87
CA THR A 100 3.99 -0.45 3.83
C THR A 100 4.19 -1.62 4.78
N ASP A 101 3.11 -2.23 5.27
CA ASP A 101 3.20 -3.36 6.20
C ASP A 101 3.90 -4.57 5.54
N HIS A 102 3.68 -4.79 4.23
CA HIS A 102 4.39 -5.79 3.43
C HIS A 102 5.56 -5.15 2.67
N LEU A 103 6.78 -5.64 2.88
CA LEU A 103 8.01 -5.05 2.32
C LEU A 103 8.37 -5.57 0.92
N ASP A 104 7.82 -6.72 0.52
CA ASP A 104 8.09 -7.33 -0.78
C ASP A 104 7.16 -6.75 -1.87
N VAL A 105 7.18 -5.42 -1.96
CA VAL A 105 6.58 -4.59 -3.01
C VAL A 105 7.62 -3.60 -3.52
N THR A 106 7.54 -3.21 -4.79
CA THR A 106 8.55 -2.33 -5.39
C THR A 106 8.31 -0.86 -5.09
N VAL A 107 9.38 -0.10 -4.98
CA VAL A 107 9.38 1.36 -4.79
C VAL A 107 8.50 2.05 -5.83
N GLY A 108 8.75 1.81 -7.12
CA GLY A 108 7.98 2.43 -8.20
C GLY A 108 6.49 2.04 -8.18
N GLY A 109 6.19 0.77 -7.81
CA GLY A 109 4.82 0.28 -7.69
C GLY A 109 4.04 0.99 -6.60
N THR A 110 4.62 1.13 -5.41
CA THR A 110 3.93 1.78 -4.28
C THR A 110 3.85 3.30 -4.42
N ILE A 111 4.88 3.97 -4.97
CA ILE A 111 4.81 5.40 -5.28
C ILE A 111 3.68 5.66 -6.29
N SER A 112 3.54 4.80 -7.32
CA SER A 112 2.43 4.89 -8.29
C SER A 112 1.05 4.68 -7.66
N ALA A 113 0.97 3.99 -6.52
CA ALA A 113 -0.27 3.72 -5.79
C ALA A 113 -0.50 4.66 -4.59
N GLY A 114 0.46 5.51 -4.25
CA GLY A 114 0.47 6.33 -3.05
C GLY A 114 1.35 5.77 -1.93
N GLY A 115 1.16 4.50 -1.55
CA GLY A 115 1.93 3.81 -0.50
C GLY A 115 1.58 4.30 0.92
N ILE A 116 0.77 3.52 1.64
CA ILE A 116 0.27 3.87 2.97
C ILE A 116 0.81 2.90 4.01
N GLY A 117 1.27 3.42 5.13
CA GLY A 117 1.76 2.67 6.28
C GLY A 117 1.22 3.19 7.61
N GLY A 118 1.64 2.59 8.71
CA GLY A 118 1.21 3.02 10.04
C GLY A 118 1.80 4.35 10.51
N THR A 119 2.84 4.84 9.84
CA THR A 119 3.44 6.18 10.08
C THR A 119 2.78 7.29 9.25
N SER A 120 1.79 6.94 8.39
CA SER A 120 1.15 7.89 7.47
C SER A 120 0.32 8.98 8.16
N HIS A 121 -0.04 8.82 9.43
CA HIS A 121 -0.67 9.87 10.23
C HIS A 121 0.31 11.01 10.58
N LEU A 122 1.63 10.77 10.54
CA LEU A 122 2.68 11.76 10.77
C LEU A 122 3.35 12.22 9.47
N HIS A 123 3.68 11.28 8.60
CA HIS A 123 4.58 11.51 7.46
C HIS A 123 3.87 11.48 6.10
N GLY A 124 2.54 11.33 6.08
CA GLY A 124 1.81 11.22 4.81
C GLY A 124 2.02 9.85 4.14
N THR A 125 2.02 9.84 2.82
CA THR A 125 2.21 8.64 2.01
C THR A 125 3.68 8.44 1.59
N GLN A 126 4.03 7.27 1.08
CA GLN A 126 5.35 7.07 0.45
C GLN A 126 5.57 8.03 -0.72
N ALA A 127 4.51 8.32 -1.50
CA ALA A 127 4.56 9.25 -2.62
C ALA A 127 4.88 10.70 -2.20
N GLU A 128 4.58 11.10 -0.96
CA GLU A 128 4.94 12.42 -0.41
C GLU A 128 6.40 12.48 0.07
N ASN A 129 7.01 11.33 0.34
CA ASN A 129 8.38 11.23 0.82
C ASN A 129 9.39 10.94 -0.30
N VAL A 130 9.03 11.33 -1.52
CA VAL A 130 9.90 11.30 -2.70
C VAL A 130 10.44 12.69 -2.98
N LEU A 131 11.75 12.81 -3.15
CA LEU A 131 12.43 14.08 -3.46
C LEU A 131 12.51 14.34 -4.95
N ALA A 132 12.74 13.28 -5.75
CA ALA A 132 12.77 13.33 -7.23
C ALA A 132 12.43 11.95 -7.81
N LEU A 133 11.98 11.94 -9.05
CA LEU A 133 11.70 10.74 -9.84
C LEU A 133 12.36 10.83 -11.22
N ASP A 134 12.92 9.72 -11.66
CA ASP A 134 13.26 9.51 -13.05
C ASP A 134 12.11 8.77 -13.73
N VAL A 135 11.58 9.36 -14.80
CA VAL A 135 10.34 8.91 -15.44
C VAL A 135 10.53 8.85 -16.96
N VAL A 136 10.08 7.77 -17.57
CA VAL A 136 9.91 7.73 -19.02
C VAL A 136 8.49 8.17 -19.35
N ALA A 137 8.37 9.38 -19.91
CA ALA A 137 7.11 9.97 -20.34
C ALA A 137 7.23 10.42 -21.81
N GLY A 138 6.22 10.14 -22.65
CA GLY A 138 6.24 10.47 -24.08
C GLY A 138 7.46 9.89 -24.82
N GLY A 139 7.95 8.73 -24.40
CA GLY A 139 9.12 8.07 -24.99
C GLY A 139 10.45 8.78 -24.72
N ARG A 140 10.55 9.58 -23.64
CA ARG A 140 11.77 10.27 -23.21
C ARG A 140 12.00 10.05 -21.73
N LEU A 141 13.26 9.81 -21.35
CA LEU A 141 13.66 9.83 -19.94
C LEU A 141 13.78 11.27 -19.47
N VAL A 142 13.11 11.59 -18.36
CA VAL A 142 13.12 12.93 -17.74
C VAL A 142 13.13 12.79 -16.22
N THR A 143 13.85 13.68 -15.54
CA THR A 143 13.77 13.82 -14.09
C THR A 143 12.70 14.86 -13.75
N CYS A 144 11.88 14.56 -12.73
CA CYS A 144 10.88 15.48 -12.17
C CYS A 144 10.93 15.51 -10.64
N SER A 145 10.54 16.65 -10.08
CA SER A 145 10.52 16.91 -8.64
C SER A 145 9.54 18.05 -8.35
N PRO A 146 9.27 18.44 -7.09
CA PRO A 146 8.44 19.61 -6.79
C PRO A 146 8.90 20.91 -7.47
N GLY A 147 10.19 21.06 -7.73
CA GLY A 147 10.77 22.25 -8.39
C GLY A 147 11.07 22.07 -9.89
N VAL A 148 10.98 20.86 -10.40
CA VAL A 148 11.32 20.55 -11.82
C VAL A 148 10.21 19.67 -12.40
N ARG A 149 9.49 20.17 -13.40
CA ARG A 149 8.32 19.51 -14.02
C ARG A 149 7.30 19.06 -12.98
N PRO A 150 6.80 19.96 -12.10
CA PRO A 150 5.91 19.61 -11.00
C PRO A 150 4.64 18.90 -11.47
N GLU A 151 4.09 19.25 -12.63
CA GLU A 151 2.88 18.61 -13.17
C GLU A 151 3.11 17.12 -13.49
N LEU A 152 4.28 16.75 -14.02
CA LEU A 152 4.64 15.35 -14.26
C LEU A 152 4.88 14.63 -12.92
N PHE A 153 5.60 15.28 -12.01
CA PHE A 153 5.85 14.73 -10.67
C PHE A 153 4.55 14.42 -9.93
N ASP A 154 3.57 15.31 -10.02
CA ASP A 154 2.24 15.11 -9.43
C ASP A 154 1.42 14.04 -10.15
N ALA A 155 1.50 13.97 -11.48
CA ALA A 155 0.75 13.01 -12.27
C ALA A 155 1.20 11.56 -12.08
N VAL A 156 2.49 11.30 -11.87
CA VAL A 156 3.01 9.92 -11.74
C VAL A 156 2.89 9.38 -10.32
N ARG A 157 2.84 10.24 -9.29
CA ARG A 157 2.62 9.87 -7.89
C ARG A 157 1.14 9.56 -7.65
N GLY A 158 0.81 8.33 -7.28
CA GLY A 158 -0.59 7.90 -7.16
C GLY A 158 -1.33 7.72 -8.49
N GLY A 159 -0.66 7.92 -9.65
CA GLY A 159 -1.26 7.89 -10.98
C GLY A 159 -1.41 6.49 -11.61
N ILE A 160 -1.08 5.43 -10.87
CA ILE A 160 -1.21 4.01 -11.30
C ILE A 160 -0.54 3.77 -12.68
N GLY A 161 0.63 4.39 -12.92
CA GLY A 161 1.42 4.18 -14.15
C GLY A 161 0.84 4.80 -15.42
N ARG A 162 -0.25 5.58 -15.36
CA ARG A 162 -0.93 6.14 -16.56
C ARG A 162 -0.19 7.29 -17.21
N HIS A 163 0.64 8.01 -16.48
CA HIS A 163 1.27 9.27 -16.93
C HIS A 163 2.76 9.13 -17.24
N GLY A 164 3.31 7.94 -17.05
CA GLY A 164 4.71 7.63 -17.32
C GLY A 164 5.18 6.42 -16.50
N VAL A 165 6.35 5.91 -16.89
CA VAL A 165 6.99 4.77 -16.23
C VAL A 165 8.07 5.31 -15.30
N ILE A 166 7.89 5.14 -13.99
CA ILE A 166 8.93 5.48 -13.00
C ILE A 166 10.06 4.47 -13.16
N THR A 167 11.28 4.93 -13.39
CA THR A 167 12.48 4.10 -13.55
C THR A 167 13.44 4.21 -12.37
N GLY A 168 13.41 5.32 -11.65
CA GLY A 168 14.20 5.57 -10.45
C GLY A 168 13.53 6.58 -9.53
N ALA A 169 13.95 6.59 -8.26
CA ALA A 169 13.45 7.50 -7.24
C ALA A 169 14.58 7.96 -6.31
N THR A 170 14.53 9.22 -5.90
CA THR A 170 15.27 9.75 -4.75
C THR A 170 14.30 9.81 -3.59
N LEU A 171 14.51 8.96 -2.60
CA LEU A 171 13.65 8.80 -1.42
C LEU A 171 14.20 9.64 -0.26
N ARG A 172 13.32 10.26 0.51
CA ARG A 172 13.67 10.85 1.80
C ARG A 172 14.03 9.75 2.79
N LEU A 173 15.05 10.00 3.63
CA LEU A 173 15.38 9.17 4.79
C LEU A 173 15.31 10.00 6.07
N ILE A 174 15.04 9.32 7.17
CA ILE A 174 15.08 9.86 8.54
C ILE A 174 15.90 8.91 9.43
N PRO A 175 16.36 9.35 10.62
CA PRO A 175 16.98 8.45 11.57
C PRO A 175 16.09 7.26 11.93
N ALA A 176 16.65 6.06 11.88
CA ALA A 176 15.98 4.83 12.31
C ALA A 176 16.16 4.64 13.81
N PRO A 177 15.13 4.23 14.57
CA PRO A 177 15.32 3.79 15.95
C PRO A 177 16.00 2.42 15.95
N GLU A 178 16.70 2.08 17.04
CA GLU A 178 17.23 0.73 17.21
C GLU A 178 16.15 -0.25 17.65
N ARG A 179 15.26 0.19 18.55
CA ARG A 179 14.20 -0.60 19.15
C ARG A 179 12.86 0.13 19.11
N VAL A 180 11.82 -0.64 19.23
CA VAL A 180 10.44 -0.14 19.30
C VAL A 180 9.67 -0.87 20.40
N LEU A 181 8.70 -0.17 20.97
CA LEU A 181 7.72 -0.72 21.91
C LEU A 181 6.37 -0.84 21.18
N SER A 182 5.95 -2.06 20.88
CA SER A 182 4.66 -2.37 20.25
C SER A 182 3.60 -2.59 21.32
N CYS A 183 2.51 -1.85 21.25
CA CYS A 183 1.43 -1.83 22.24
C CYS A 183 0.10 -2.15 21.59
N THR A 184 -0.70 -3.03 22.21
CA THR A 184 -2.08 -3.30 21.82
C THR A 184 -3.04 -2.58 22.76
N ILE A 185 -3.95 -1.79 22.19
CA ILE A 185 -4.97 -1.04 22.94
C ILE A 185 -6.35 -1.52 22.45
N PRO A 186 -7.10 -2.30 23.25
CA PRO A 186 -8.47 -2.68 22.92
C PRO A 186 -9.36 -1.44 22.83
N CYS A 187 -10.25 -1.43 21.85
CA CYS A 187 -11.22 -0.37 21.63
C CYS A 187 -12.63 -0.94 21.65
N ARG A 188 -13.62 -0.14 22.03
CA ARG A 188 -15.01 -0.59 22.19
C ARG A 188 -15.75 -0.76 20.86
N ASP A 189 -15.46 0.15 19.93
CA ASP A 189 -16.14 0.30 18.64
C ASP A 189 -15.28 1.08 17.65
N ALA A 190 -15.76 1.29 16.44
CA ALA A 190 -15.05 2.03 15.41
C ALA A 190 -14.76 3.49 15.80
N ALA A 191 -15.67 4.16 16.50
CA ALA A 191 -15.48 5.54 16.94
C ALA A 191 -14.36 5.63 17.98
N ASP A 192 -14.33 4.72 18.95
CA ASP A 192 -13.28 4.62 19.96
C ASP A 192 -11.92 4.29 19.32
N LEU A 193 -11.89 3.37 18.36
CA LEU A 193 -10.69 3.04 17.58
C LEU A 193 -10.09 4.26 16.87
N LEU A 194 -10.92 5.06 16.20
CA LEU A 194 -10.48 6.28 15.53
C LEU A 194 -10.03 7.36 16.51
N ARG A 195 -10.73 7.50 17.64
CA ARG A 195 -10.33 8.40 18.72
C ARG A 195 -8.97 8.03 19.28
N VAL A 196 -8.77 6.74 19.63
CA VAL A 196 -7.49 6.22 20.14
C VAL A 196 -6.36 6.49 19.14
N GLN A 197 -6.57 6.24 17.84
CA GLN A 197 -5.55 6.50 16.84
C GLN A 197 -5.17 7.98 16.74
N ARG A 198 -6.12 8.91 16.90
CA ARG A 198 -5.86 10.35 16.82
C ARG A 198 -5.24 10.93 18.09
N GLU A 199 -5.58 10.40 19.26
CA GLU A 199 -5.12 10.90 20.56
C GLU A 199 -3.79 10.30 21.03
N THR A 200 -3.49 9.06 20.58
CA THR A 200 -2.26 8.36 20.99
C THR A 200 -1.04 8.94 20.29
N ARG A 201 -0.06 9.37 21.10
CA ARG A 201 1.24 9.84 20.60
C ARG A 201 2.14 8.64 20.34
N ALA A 202 2.16 8.15 19.12
CA ALA A 202 2.99 7.04 18.67
C ALA A 202 3.57 7.36 17.28
N GLU A 203 4.75 6.85 16.99
CA GLU A 203 5.36 7.04 15.67
C GLU A 203 4.68 6.19 14.60
N HIS A 204 4.21 4.99 14.97
CA HIS A 204 3.40 4.15 14.09
C HIS A 204 2.09 3.83 14.81
N ILE A 205 0.97 3.99 14.11
CA ILE A 205 -0.34 3.60 14.63
C ILE A 205 -1.23 3.02 13.52
N SER A 206 -1.97 1.98 13.85
CA SER A 206 -2.95 1.37 12.95
C SER A 206 -4.09 0.74 13.76
N GLY A 207 -5.26 0.63 13.16
CA GLY A 207 -6.38 -0.10 13.73
C GLY A 207 -6.58 -1.43 13.02
N GLN A 208 -6.99 -2.42 13.77
CA GLN A 208 -7.38 -3.72 13.25
C GLN A 208 -8.74 -4.12 13.81
N VAL A 209 -9.58 -4.72 12.96
CA VAL A 209 -10.86 -5.31 13.39
C VAL A 209 -10.77 -6.81 13.11
N LYS A 210 -11.01 -7.59 14.14
CA LYS A 210 -10.87 -9.05 14.11
C LYS A 210 -12.20 -9.73 14.46
N PRO A 211 -12.47 -10.92 13.93
CA PRO A 211 -13.55 -11.75 14.42
C PRO A 211 -13.37 -12.07 15.91
N SER A 212 -14.48 -12.08 16.67
CA SER A 212 -14.53 -12.49 18.07
C SER A 212 -15.80 -13.28 18.36
N GLU A 213 -15.89 -13.91 19.54
CA GLU A 213 -17.10 -14.63 19.98
C GLU A 213 -18.33 -13.70 20.07
N GLN A 214 -18.12 -12.40 20.26
CA GLN A 214 -19.18 -11.40 20.39
C GLN A 214 -19.40 -10.60 19.10
N GLY A 215 -18.86 -11.04 17.97
CA GLY A 215 -18.92 -10.36 16.68
C GLY A 215 -17.55 -9.82 16.25
N TRP A 216 -17.29 -8.53 16.41
CA TRP A 216 -16.06 -7.88 16.00
C TRP A 216 -15.32 -7.25 17.17
N ALA A 217 -14.03 -7.53 17.32
CA ALA A 217 -13.14 -6.89 18.28
C ALA A 217 -12.31 -5.81 17.57
N PHE A 218 -12.18 -4.66 18.20
CA PHE A 218 -11.43 -3.51 17.71
C PHE A 218 -10.15 -3.33 18.51
N GLU A 219 -9.03 -3.17 17.86
CA GLU A 219 -7.71 -2.98 18.49
C GLU A 219 -6.93 -1.89 17.77
N ALA A 220 -6.34 -0.97 18.51
CA ALA A 220 -5.27 -0.10 18.00
C ALA A 220 -3.91 -0.71 18.32
N LYS A 221 -3.02 -0.73 17.32
CA LYS A 221 -1.61 -1.06 17.46
C LYS A 221 -0.81 0.23 17.44
N ALA A 222 -0.32 0.65 18.61
CA ALA A 222 0.55 1.82 18.76
C ALA A 222 1.99 1.35 18.93
N VAL A 223 2.93 1.93 18.14
CA VAL A 223 4.34 1.58 18.22
C VAL A 223 5.16 2.83 18.49
N LEU A 224 5.86 2.81 19.61
CA LEU A 224 6.69 3.90 20.10
C LEU A 224 8.17 3.63 19.74
N TYR A 225 8.83 4.61 19.15
CA TYR A 225 10.21 4.47 18.69
C TYR A 225 11.21 4.93 19.76
N GLY A 226 12.28 4.14 19.95
CA GLY A 226 13.35 4.40 20.91
C GLY A 226 13.12 3.74 22.26
N ASP A 227 14.18 3.75 23.09
CA ASP A 227 14.21 3.12 24.39
C ASP A 227 13.50 3.94 25.47
N GLY A 228 13.13 3.29 26.58
CA GLY A 228 12.59 3.96 27.76
C GLY A 228 11.20 4.59 27.57
N ARG A 229 10.47 4.18 26.55
CA ARG A 229 9.10 4.66 26.26
C ARG A 229 8.09 3.96 27.18
N GLU A 230 7.12 4.69 27.67
CA GLU A 230 6.03 4.15 28.48
C GLU A 230 4.82 3.79 27.58
N PRO A 231 4.19 2.61 27.80
CA PRO A 231 3.01 2.24 27.07
C PRO A 231 1.88 3.27 27.23
N PRO A 232 1.10 3.56 26.14
CA PRO A 232 -0.07 4.41 26.25
C PRO A 232 -1.11 3.85 27.24
N PRO A 233 -1.94 4.71 27.85
CA PRO A 233 -3.02 4.26 28.72
C PRO A 233 -3.97 3.27 28.02
N GLY A 234 -4.40 2.24 28.75
CA GLY A 234 -5.29 1.21 28.23
C GLY A 234 -4.60 0.08 27.46
N THR A 235 -3.28 0.10 27.35
CA THR A 235 -2.49 -0.99 26.74
C THR A 235 -2.68 -2.29 27.52
N THR A 236 -2.97 -3.39 26.82
CA THR A 236 -3.12 -4.74 27.39
C THR A 236 -1.96 -5.67 27.07
N GLU A 237 -1.26 -5.41 25.97
CA GLU A 237 -0.10 -6.19 25.53
C GLU A 237 1.03 -5.24 25.15
N VAL A 238 2.23 -5.60 25.54
CA VAL A 238 3.45 -4.83 25.24
C VAL A 238 4.53 -5.78 24.78
N GLU A 239 5.16 -5.46 23.67
CA GLU A 239 6.29 -6.22 23.14
C GLU A 239 7.40 -5.25 22.72
N GLU A 240 8.62 -5.51 23.18
CA GLU A 240 9.80 -4.75 22.78
C GLU A 240 10.56 -5.50 21.69
N LEU A 241 10.76 -4.85 20.55
CA LEU A 241 11.34 -5.45 19.35
C LEU A 241 12.50 -4.61 18.80
N PRO A 242 13.50 -5.24 18.15
CA PRO A 242 14.36 -4.51 17.23
C PRO A 242 13.52 -3.87 16.11
N TYR A 243 13.84 -2.63 15.73
CA TYR A 243 13.10 -1.94 14.65
C TYR A 243 13.06 -2.72 13.33
N ALA A 244 14.19 -3.34 12.95
CA ALA A 244 14.26 -4.19 11.77
C ALA A 244 13.26 -5.35 11.83
N GLY A 245 13.12 -6.00 12.99
CA GLY A 245 12.14 -7.08 13.20
C GLY A 245 10.71 -6.58 13.12
N PHE A 246 10.43 -5.40 13.70
CA PHE A 246 9.12 -4.78 13.56
C PHE A 246 8.77 -4.43 12.10
N CYS A 247 9.72 -3.90 11.32
CA CYS A 247 9.48 -3.63 9.90
C CYS A 247 9.14 -4.90 9.11
N ASP A 248 9.72 -6.03 9.47
CA ASP A 248 9.54 -7.32 8.79
C ASP A 248 8.54 -8.27 9.50
N ARG A 249 7.72 -7.74 10.41
CA ARG A 249 6.81 -8.51 11.29
C ARG A 249 5.81 -9.40 10.55
N LEU A 250 5.47 -9.08 9.29
CA LEU A 250 4.53 -9.88 8.50
C LEU A 250 5.19 -11.09 7.82
N ARG A 251 6.52 -11.18 7.82
CA ARG A 251 7.19 -12.28 7.12
C ARG A 251 6.79 -13.67 7.63
N PRO A 252 6.77 -13.94 8.95
CA PRO A 252 6.38 -15.25 9.46
C PRO A 252 4.96 -15.64 9.03
N ASP A 253 4.02 -14.71 9.12
CA ASP A 253 2.63 -14.95 8.73
C ASP A 253 2.52 -15.24 7.22
N VAL A 254 3.24 -14.48 6.39
CA VAL A 254 3.26 -14.69 4.93
C VAL A 254 3.88 -16.06 4.58
N GLU A 255 4.96 -16.46 5.24
CA GLU A 255 5.60 -17.77 5.05
C GLU A 255 4.65 -18.92 5.46
N GLU A 256 3.91 -18.77 6.54
CA GLU A 256 2.87 -19.71 6.95
C GLU A 256 1.74 -19.78 5.92
N LEU A 257 1.21 -18.64 5.46
CA LEU A 257 0.17 -18.58 4.43
C LEU A 257 0.61 -19.19 3.09
N ILE A 258 1.88 -19.03 2.72
CA ILE A 258 2.48 -19.72 1.56
C ILE A 258 2.46 -21.24 1.79
N THR A 259 2.86 -21.68 2.95
CA THR A 259 2.91 -23.12 3.30
C THR A 259 1.51 -23.74 3.28
N LEU A 260 0.51 -23.02 3.76
CA LEU A 260 -0.91 -23.42 3.74
C LEU A 260 -1.55 -23.31 2.35
N GLY A 261 -0.88 -22.68 1.36
CA GLY A 261 -1.42 -22.42 0.04
C GLY A 261 -2.42 -21.27 -0.01
N GLU A 262 -2.65 -20.56 1.10
CA GLU A 262 -3.58 -19.43 1.19
C GLU A 262 -3.06 -18.19 0.44
N TRP A 263 -1.74 -17.96 0.44
CA TRP A 263 -1.10 -16.83 -0.25
C TRP A 263 -1.30 -16.86 -1.78
N ALA A 264 -1.55 -18.02 -2.37
CA ALA A 264 -1.78 -18.19 -3.80
C ALA A 264 -3.27 -18.10 -4.20
N ARG A 265 -4.18 -17.96 -3.23
CA ARG A 265 -5.61 -17.87 -3.49
C ARG A 265 -6.00 -16.48 -4.02
N PRO A 266 -7.20 -16.31 -4.58
CA PRO A 266 -7.69 -14.98 -4.92
C PRO A 266 -7.86 -14.08 -3.68
N HIS A 267 -7.43 -12.82 -3.82
CA HIS A 267 -7.49 -11.79 -2.80
C HIS A 267 -8.38 -10.61 -3.24
N PRO A 268 -9.70 -10.71 -3.15
CA PRO A 268 -10.62 -9.64 -3.52
C PRO A 268 -10.68 -8.56 -2.44
N TRP A 269 -9.68 -7.68 -2.43
CA TRP A 269 -9.55 -6.60 -1.44
C TRP A 269 -10.47 -5.43 -1.73
N GLY A 270 -11.22 -4.98 -0.71
CA GLY A 270 -12.01 -3.75 -0.76
C GLY A 270 -11.32 -2.65 0.03
N MET A 271 -10.99 -1.51 -0.62
CA MET A 271 -10.28 -0.41 0.03
C MET A 271 -10.87 0.94 -0.35
N VAL A 272 -11.21 1.74 0.66
CA VAL A 272 -11.80 3.06 0.48
C VAL A 272 -11.20 4.09 1.44
N PHE A 273 -11.17 5.34 1.00
CA PHE A 273 -10.93 6.48 1.88
C PHE A 273 -12.27 7.07 2.33
N LEU A 274 -12.43 7.26 3.62
CA LEU A 274 -13.62 7.82 4.25
C LEU A 274 -13.29 9.19 4.85
N PRO A 275 -14.20 10.16 4.80
CA PRO A 275 -14.04 11.41 5.54
C PRO A 275 -14.15 11.14 7.04
N GLY A 276 -13.29 11.77 7.84
CA GLY A 276 -13.21 11.53 9.29
C GLY A 276 -14.54 11.59 10.03
N PRO A 277 -15.39 12.61 9.83
CA PRO A 277 -16.68 12.74 10.53
C PRO A 277 -17.68 11.60 10.27
N GLY A 278 -17.60 10.90 9.15
CA GLY A 278 -18.53 9.81 8.79
C GLY A 278 -17.92 8.41 8.89
N ALA A 279 -16.60 8.31 9.09
CA ALA A 279 -15.88 7.06 8.96
C ALA A 279 -16.39 5.95 9.88
N ALA A 280 -16.63 6.24 11.15
CA ALA A 280 -17.10 5.24 12.12
C ALA A 280 -18.43 4.60 11.69
N ALA A 281 -19.40 5.39 11.23
CA ALA A 281 -20.69 4.89 10.79
C ALA A 281 -20.57 3.99 9.54
N VAL A 282 -19.68 4.32 8.59
CA VAL A 282 -19.43 3.48 7.41
C VAL A 282 -18.75 2.17 7.81
N ILE A 283 -17.78 2.21 8.74
CA ILE A 283 -17.12 1.01 9.26
C ILE A 283 -18.17 0.10 9.92
N GLU A 284 -18.95 0.61 10.88
CA GLU A 284 -19.97 -0.17 11.60
C GLU A 284 -21.03 -0.76 10.65
N SER A 285 -21.55 0.05 9.70
CA SER A 285 -22.53 -0.45 8.74
C SER A 285 -21.95 -1.48 7.76
N THR A 286 -20.66 -1.43 7.49
CA THR A 286 -19.97 -2.46 6.70
C THR A 286 -19.83 -3.75 7.51
N LEU A 287 -19.37 -3.66 8.75
CA LEU A 287 -19.21 -4.81 9.64
C LEU A 287 -20.54 -5.51 9.94
N ALA A 288 -21.65 -4.74 10.06
CA ALA A 288 -22.98 -5.29 10.26
C ALA A 288 -23.48 -6.20 9.12
N THR A 289 -22.89 -6.08 7.92
CA THR A 289 -23.21 -6.92 6.76
C THR A 289 -22.23 -8.06 6.54
N MET A 290 -21.23 -8.21 7.42
CA MET A 290 -20.14 -9.17 7.27
C MET A 290 -20.19 -10.26 8.32
N THR A 291 -19.68 -11.42 7.93
CA THR A 291 -19.38 -12.57 8.79
C THR A 291 -17.90 -12.95 8.63
N THR A 292 -17.42 -13.88 9.42
CA THR A 292 -16.06 -14.43 9.28
C THR A 292 -15.83 -15.10 7.92
N ALA A 293 -16.90 -15.67 7.32
CA ALA A 293 -16.85 -16.28 5.99
C ALA A 293 -16.57 -15.26 4.87
N ASP A 294 -16.83 -13.98 5.10
CA ASP A 294 -16.55 -12.91 4.14
C ASP A 294 -15.09 -12.46 4.13
N LEU A 295 -14.28 -12.88 5.11
CA LEU A 295 -12.86 -12.54 5.21
C LEU A 295 -11.94 -13.61 4.63
N GLY A 296 -12.27 -14.88 4.86
CA GLY A 296 -11.35 -16.00 4.62
C GLY A 296 -10.29 -16.16 5.73
N LEU A 297 -9.45 -17.17 5.60
CA LEU A 297 -8.50 -17.56 6.64
C LEU A 297 -7.44 -16.49 6.92
N SER A 298 -6.90 -15.86 5.87
CA SER A 298 -5.89 -14.82 5.98
C SER A 298 -6.46 -13.41 5.88
N GLY A 299 -7.77 -13.27 5.95
CA GLY A 299 -8.44 -11.98 5.83
C GLY A 299 -8.26 -11.11 7.06
N VAL A 300 -8.08 -9.81 6.84
CA VAL A 300 -7.95 -8.81 7.91
C VAL A 300 -8.66 -7.52 7.54
N ILE A 301 -9.24 -6.84 8.53
CA ILE A 301 -9.80 -5.50 8.36
C ILE A 301 -8.87 -4.51 9.03
N LEU A 302 -8.35 -3.57 8.23
CA LEU A 302 -7.47 -2.50 8.71
C LEU A 302 -8.19 -1.15 8.63
N VAL A 303 -8.01 -0.35 9.68
CA VAL A 303 -8.52 1.01 9.79
C VAL A 303 -7.36 1.92 10.14
N LYS A 304 -7.07 2.91 9.30
CA LYS A 304 -5.97 3.86 9.53
C LYS A 304 -6.47 5.29 9.42
N ALA A 305 -6.43 6.04 10.51
CA ALA A 305 -6.55 7.49 10.47
C ALA A 305 -5.26 8.06 9.85
N LEU A 306 -5.38 8.88 8.82
CA LEU A 306 -4.27 9.32 8.00
C LEU A 306 -4.12 10.85 8.02
N ARG A 307 -2.94 11.28 7.63
CA ARG A 307 -2.69 12.62 7.13
C ARG A 307 -2.14 12.49 5.73
N VAL A 308 -2.83 13.04 4.73
CA VAL A 308 -2.38 13.05 3.34
C VAL A 308 -2.29 14.51 2.90
N GLY A 309 -1.11 14.90 2.41
CA GLY A 309 -0.85 16.23 1.88
C GLY A 309 -1.08 16.28 0.37
N HIS A 310 -0.08 16.78 -0.37
CA HIS A 310 -0.23 17.02 -1.80
C HIS A 310 0.14 15.80 -2.65
N VAL A 311 -0.83 14.94 -2.93
CA VAL A 311 -0.75 13.86 -3.94
C VAL A 311 -2.01 13.92 -4.80
N PRO A 312 -2.08 14.77 -5.81
CA PRO A 312 -3.31 15.09 -6.55
C PRO A 312 -4.00 13.87 -7.18
N MET A 313 -3.22 12.86 -7.58
CA MET A 313 -3.78 11.64 -8.18
C MET A 313 -4.36 10.66 -7.15
N LEU A 314 -4.08 10.87 -5.87
CA LEU A 314 -4.68 10.12 -4.77
C LEU A 314 -5.85 10.93 -4.22
N ALA A 315 -7.01 10.76 -4.84
CA ALA A 315 -8.21 11.47 -4.40
C ALA A 315 -8.62 11.03 -2.99
N VAL A 316 -8.32 11.83 -1.98
CA VAL A 316 -8.67 11.57 -0.59
C VAL A 316 -9.60 12.67 -0.07
N PRO A 317 -10.59 12.35 0.80
CA PRO A 317 -11.41 13.36 1.48
C PRO A 317 -10.60 14.08 2.58
N ASP A 318 -11.20 15.09 3.18
CA ASP A 318 -10.64 15.75 4.36
C ASP A 318 -10.59 14.81 5.56
N ASP A 319 -9.51 14.92 6.39
CA ASP A 319 -9.26 14.06 7.56
C ASP A 319 -9.42 12.56 7.23
N PRO A 320 -8.67 12.02 6.25
CA PRO A 320 -8.97 10.73 5.65
C PRO A 320 -8.75 9.56 6.61
N VAL A 321 -9.67 8.61 6.53
CA VAL A 321 -9.56 7.29 7.16
C VAL A 321 -9.53 6.24 6.07
N LEU A 322 -8.48 5.43 5.99
CA LEU A 322 -8.43 4.26 5.13
C LEU A 322 -9.15 3.09 5.83
N LEU A 323 -10.18 2.58 5.20
CA LEU A 323 -10.78 1.28 5.52
C LEU A 323 -10.36 0.27 4.47
N SER A 324 -9.70 -0.80 4.90
CA SER A 324 -9.26 -1.90 4.04
C SER A 324 -9.85 -3.21 4.55
N VAL A 325 -10.68 -3.84 3.73
CA VAL A 325 -11.18 -5.21 3.96
C VAL A 325 -10.38 -6.13 3.06
N LEU A 326 -9.33 -6.72 3.61
CA LEU A 326 -8.37 -7.55 2.91
C LEU A 326 -8.83 -9.00 2.99
N ARG A 327 -9.56 -9.46 1.97
CA ARG A 327 -10.17 -10.78 1.91
C ARG A 327 -9.28 -11.81 1.24
N THR A 328 -9.49 -13.08 1.59
CA THR A 328 -8.94 -14.22 0.87
C THR A 328 -10.06 -15.20 0.57
N ALA A 329 -10.17 -15.66 -0.67
CA ALA A 329 -11.19 -16.64 -1.06
C ALA A 329 -10.76 -18.05 -0.63
N SER A 330 -10.77 -18.30 0.69
CA SER A 330 -10.44 -19.58 1.32
C SER A 330 -11.56 -20.62 1.10
N PRO A 331 -11.27 -21.92 1.12
CA PRO A 331 -12.29 -22.96 1.04
C PRO A 331 -13.35 -22.84 2.13
N GLY A 332 -14.62 -22.97 1.75
CA GLY A 332 -15.74 -22.85 2.69
C GLY A 332 -16.12 -21.41 3.08
N CYS A 333 -15.46 -20.41 2.51
CA CYS A 333 -15.78 -19.00 2.64
C CYS A 333 -16.61 -18.50 1.45
N ALA A 334 -16.98 -17.21 1.47
CA ALA A 334 -17.68 -16.57 0.37
C ALA A 334 -16.90 -16.70 -0.96
N SER A 335 -17.59 -16.81 -2.05
CA SER A 335 -16.99 -16.87 -3.38
C SER A 335 -16.34 -15.54 -3.77
N VAL A 336 -15.41 -15.57 -4.72
CA VAL A 336 -14.81 -14.35 -5.28
C VAL A 336 -15.88 -13.38 -5.78
N ALA A 337 -16.93 -13.87 -6.43
CA ALA A 337 -18.02 -13.03 -6.94
C ALA A 337 -18.79 -12.31 -5.82
N GLU A 338 -19.11 -13.02 -4.73
CA GLU A 338 -19.76 -12.45 -3.55
C GLU A 338 -18.86 -11.42 -2.85
N MET A 339 -17.56 -11.73 -2.71
CA MET A 339 -16.58 -10.79 -2.12
C MET A 339 -16.41 -9.53 -2.98
N LEU A 340 -16.42 -9.64 -4.33
CA LEU A 340 -16.38 -8.49 -5.23
C LEU A 340 -17.67 -7.65 -5.16
N ALA A 341 -18.83 -8.29 -5.05
CA ALA A 341 -20.10 -7.59 -4.84
C ALA A 341 -20.11 -6.82 -3.50
N ALA A 342 -19.55 -7.44 -2.44
CA ALA A 342 -19.38 -6.77 -1.14
C ALA A 342 -18.42 -5.57 -1.21
N ASN A 343 -17.37 -5.63 -2.05
CA ASN A 343 -16.49 -4.48 -2.32
C ASN A 343 -17.22 -3.36 -3.05
N GLY A 344 -18.08 -3.67 -4.01
CA GLY A 344 -18.95 -2.70 -4.67
C GLY A 344 -19.87 -1.98 -3.67
N ALA A 345 -20.55 -2.75 -2.81
CA ALA A 345 -21.38 -2.19 -1.75
C ALA A 345 -20.61 -1.35 -0.73
N LEU A 346 -19.35 -1.71 -0.43
CA LEU A 346 -18.45 -0.88 0.41
C LEU A 346 -18.16 0.46 -0.29
N LEU A 347 -17.85 0.44 -1.58
CA LEU A 347 -17.57 1.67 -2.34
C LEU A 347 -18.82 2.57 -2.40
N ASP A 348 -20.00 2.00 -2.59
CA ASP A 348 -21.27 2.76 -2.60
C ASP A 348 -21.53 3.44 -1.24
N ARG A 349 -21.31 2.72 -0.13
CA ARG A 349 -21.41 3.30 1.23
C ARG A 349 -20.39 4.42 1.44
N ALA A 350 -19.16 4.21 1.00
CA ALA A 350 -18.11 5.22 1.09
C ALA A 350 -18.49 6.47 0.28
N ALA A 351 -18.91 6.31 -0.96
CA ALA A 351 -19.32 7.41 -1.84
C ALA A 351 -20.51 8.19 -1.26
N ALA A 352 -21.52 7.51 -0.71
CA ALA A 352 -22.65 8.14 -0.05
C ALA A 352 -22.24 9.00 1.17
N ALA A 353 -21.11 8.67 1.81
CA ALA A 353 -20.53 9.44 2.91
C ALA A 353 -19.50 10.48 2.46
N GLY A 354 -19.30 10.69 1.15
CA GLY A 354 -18.28 11.60 0.61
C GLY A 354 -16.88 11.00 0.56
N GLY A 355 -16.77 9.70 0.71
CA GLY A 355 -15.52 8.96 0.58
C GLY A 355 -15.16 8.65 -0.87
N THR A 356 -13.97 8.11 -1.07
CA THR A 356 -13.41 7.82 -2.40
C THR A 356 -12.79 6.43 -2.44
N ARG A 357 -12.59 5.94 -3.66
CA ARG A 357 -11.93 4.68 -3.93
C ARG A 357 -10.41 4.78 -3.71
N TYR A 358 -9.81 3.77 -3.10
CA TYR A 358 -8.36 3.58 -3.21
C TYR A 358 -8.07 2.65 -4.40
N ALA A 359 -7.46 3.19 -5.46
CA ALA A 359 -7.38 2.59 -6.79
C ALA A 359 -6.57 1.27 -6.90
N VAL A 360 -6.08 0.73 -5.78
CA VAL A 360 -5.41 -0.58 -5.69
C VAL A 360 -6.34 -1.70 -5.22
N ASP A 361 -7.62 -1.41 -5.06
CA ASP A 361 -8.66 -2.34 -4.66
C ASP A 361 -9.10 -3.31 -5.78
N SER A 362 -9.95 -4.28 -5.42
CA SER A 362 -10.58 -5.23 -6.32
C SER A 362 -12.04 -4.85 -6.58
N VAL A 363 -12.30 -3.61 -6.96
CA VAL A 363 -13.62 -3.19 -7.45
C VAL A 363 -13.56 -3.13 -8.98
N PRO A 364 -14.45 -3.85 -9.70
CA PRO A 364 -14.53 -3.73 -11.15
C PRO A 364 -14.72 -2.27 -11.57
N PRO A 365 -14.15 -1.83 -12.72
CA PRO A 365 -14.47 -0.51 -13.25
C PRO A 365 -15.98 -0.44 -13.52
N PRO A 366 -16.62 0.74 -13.43
CA PRO A 366 -18.00 0.90 -13.80
C PRO A 366 -18.19 0.39 -15.25
N THR A 367 -19.17 -0.48 -15.44
CA THR A 367 -19.60 -0.89 -16.79
C THR A 367 -20.18 0.34 -17.47
N GLY A 368 -19.40 0.93 -18.39
CA GLY A 368 -19.84 2.07 -19.22
C GLY A 368 -21.00 1.69 -20.14
#